data_7636457cd18fdd9117ca1f94b6abe335
#
_entry.id   7636457cd18fdd9117ca1f94b6abe335
#
_cell.length_a   1.000
_cell.length_b   1.000
_cell.length_c   1.000
_cell.angle_alpha   90.00
_cell.angle_beta   90.00
_cell.angle_gamma   90.00
#
_symmetry.space_group_name_H-M   'P 1'
#
loop_
_entity.id
_entity.type
_entity.pdbx_description
1 polymer ?
#
loop_
_entity_poly.entity_id
_entity_poly.type
_entity_poly.pdbx_seq_one_letter_code
_entity_poly.pdbx_strand_id
1 'polypeptide(L)'
;DDKPHEECGVFGIFDRELSAAAETYYGIFALQHRGQESAGITVSDGKVMETFRGMGLVTEVFRHLPEKDGHIGIGHVRYSTTGSSIPANVQPLQADSIDGSMALAHNGNLVNTKNLRRRLLLEGSTFQTSMDTEVIIKLLARSREKRVEDQIKEVMGEIRGAYALVSCTNHALYGVRDTYGYR
;
A
#
# COMPACT_ATOMS: atom_id res chain seq x y z
N ASP A 1 -6.72 21.29 19.02
CA ASP A 1 -7.06 19.92 19.46
C ASP A 1 -5.82 19.07 19.24
N ASP A 2 -5.00 18.92 20.30
CA ASP A 2 -3.69 18.22 20.26
C ASP A 2 -3.83 16.71 20.48
N LYS A 3 -4.91 16.11 20.00
CA LYS A 3 -5.03 14.66 20.03
C LYS A 3 -4.34 14.10 18.78
N PRO A 4 -3.48 13.06 18.94
CA PRO A 4 -2.97 12.34 17.77
C PRO A 4 -4.16 11.82 16.97
N HIS A 5 -4.41 12.37 15.79
CA HIS A 5 -5.39 11.82 14.89
C HIS A 5 -4.81 10.53 14.31
N GLU A 6 -5.48 9.42 14.59
CA GLU A 6 -5.13 8.14 14.00
C GLU A 6 -5.47 8.15 12.53
N GLU A 7 -4.47 7.96 11.71
CA GLU A 7 -4.55 8.09 10.26
C GLU A 7 -4.29 6.75 9.61
N CYS A 8 -5.21 6.32 8.74
CA CYS A 8 -5.13 5.12 7.94
C CYS A 8 -4.91 3.82 8.74
N GLY A 9 -5.18 2.70 8.13
CA GLY A 9 -4.84 1.37 8.61
C GLY A 9 -4.25 0.55 7.48
N VAL A 10 -3.19 -0.21 7.78
CA VAL A 10 -2.60 -1.18 6.86
C VAL A 10 -2.66 -2.55 7.48
N PHE A 11 -2.91 -3.56 6.66
CA PHE A 11 -2.99 -4.96 7.05
C PHE A 11 -2.25 -5.83 6.05
N GLY A 12 -1.65 -6.92 6.50
CA GLY A 12 -1.04 -7.90 5.63
C GLY A 12 -1.09 -9.30 6.24
N ILE A 13 -1.35 -10.28 5.39
CA ILE A 13 -1.41 -11.69 5.77
C ILE A 13 -0.71 -12.56 4.73
N PHE A 14 -0.02 -13.57 5.22
CA PHE A 14 0.49 -14.68 4.44
C PHE A 14 -0.03 -15.98 5.08
N ASP A 15 -0.87 -16.69 4.37
CA ASP A 15 -1.41 -17.97 4.82
C ASP A 15 -1.51 -18.96 3.64
N ARG A 16 -1.20 -20.21 3.90
CA ARG A 16 -1.26 -21.27 2.89
C ARG A 16 -2.59 -22.00 2.84
N GLU A 17 -3.39 -21.90 3.90
CA GLU A 17 -4.58 -22.71 4.09
C GLU A 17 -5.89 -21.92 3.98
N LEU A 18 -5.84 -20.61 4.22
CA LEU A 18 -7.00 -19.74 4.28
C LEU A 18 -7.15 -18.87 3.03
N SER A 19 -8.34 -18.34 2.83
CA SER A 19 -8.56 -17.30 1.84
C SER A 19 -7.97 -15.98 2.33
N ALA A 20 -6.83 -15.58 1.78
CA ALA A 20 -6.20 -14.30 2.13
C ALA A 20 -7.12 -13.10 1.86
N ALA A 21 -8.06 -13.21 0.92
CA ALA A 21 -9.08 -12.19 0.66
C ALA A 21 -9.98 -11.96 1.87
N ALA A 22 -10.55 -13.04 2.43
CA ALA A 22 -11.44 -12.97 3.59
C ALA A 22 -10.71 -12.46 4.82
N GLU A 23 -9.52 -12.99 5.10
CA GLU A 23 -8.70 -12.57 6.25
C GLU A 23 -8.29 -11.10 6.13
N THR A 24 -7.94 -10.64 4.93
CA THR A 24 -7.62 -9.23 4.69
C THR A 24 -8.87 -8.35 4.89
N TYR A 25 -10.04 -8.78 4.42
CA TYR A 25 -11.30 -8.08 4.67
C TYR A 25 -11.55 -7.91 6.16
N TYR A 26 -11.49 -8.99 6.95
CA TYR A 26 -11.70 -8.90 8.40
C TYR A 26 -10.63 -8.05 9.10
N GLY A 27 -9.39 -8.14 8.63
CA GLY A 27 -8.29 -7.32 9.14
C GLY A 27 -8.53 -5.82 8.93
N ILE A 28 -8.90 -5.38 7.71
CA ILE A 28 -9.20 -3.98 7.46
C ILE A 28 -10.55 -3.54 8.05
N PHE A 29 -11.51 -4.45 8.18
CA PHE A 29 -12.75 -4.17 8.89
C PHE A 29 -12.50 -3.85 10.37
N ALA A 30 -11.64 -4.62 11.04
CA ALA A 30 -11.22 -4.32 12.41
C ALA A 30 -10.49 -2.97 12.54
N LEU A 31 -9.83 -2.54 11.45
CA LEU A 31 -9.14 -1.24 11.37
C LEU A 31 -10.05 -0.09 10.87
N GLN A 32 -11.34 -0.32 10.62
CA GLN A 32 -12.26 0.67 10.06
C GLN A 32 -12.32 1.98 10.85
N HIS A 33 -12.14 1.92 12.17
CA HIS A 33 -12.10 3.10 13.03
C HIS A 33 -10.94 4.05 12.70
N ARG A 34 -9.90 3.57 12.02
CA ARG A 34 -8.73 4.35 11.58
C ARG A 34 -8.94 5.03 10.22
N GLY A 35 -9.88 4.55 9.39
CA GLY A 35 -10.12 5.15 8.08
C GLY A 35 -11.51 4.80 7.53
N GLN A 36 -12.27 5.83 7.15
CA GLN A 36 -13.67 5.70 6.73
C GLN A 36 -13.93 6.25 5.32
N GLU A 37 -12.89 6.71 4.63
CA GLU A 37 -13.02 7.36 3.32
C GLU A 37 -12.97 6.36 2.18
N SER A 38 -12.07 5.40 2.27
CA SER A 38 -11.93 4.38 1.24
C SER A 38 -11.27 3.13 1.81
N ALA A 39 -11.48 2.01 1.13
CA ALA A 39 -10.93 0.72 1.47
C ALA A 39 -10.42 -0.01 0.22
N GLY A 40 -9.39 -0.83 0.40
CA GLY A 40 -8.89 -1.66 -0.68
C GLY A 40 -8.14 -2.88 -0.17
N ILE A 41 -8.17 -3.91 -1.00
CA ILE A 41 -7.53 -5.22 -0.79
C ILE A 41 -6.79 -5.60 -2.05
N THR A 42 -5.58 -6.09 -1.91
CA THR A 42 -4.86 -6.79 -2.97
C THR A 42 -4.59 -8.23 -2.53
N VAL A 43 -4.87 -9.18 -3.41
CA VAL A 43 -4.69 -10.61 -3.15
C VAL A 43 -3.82 -11.23 -4.24
N SER A 44 -2.90 -12.10 -3.85
CA SER A 44 -2.08 -12.89 -4.77
C SER A 44 -2.21 -14.39 -4.50
N ASP A 45 -2.38 -15.15 -5.59
CA ASP A 45 -2.38 -16.62 -5.60
C ASP A 45 -1.00 -17.23 -5.90
N GLY A 46 0.02 -16.40 -5.98
CA GLY A 46 1.39 -16.79 -6.37
C GLY A 46 1.65 -16.66 -7.88
N LYS A 47 0.64 -16.39 -8.69
CA LYS A 47 0.76 -16.20 -10.15
C LYS A 47 0.20 -14.86 -10.59
N VAL A 48 -0.99 -14.53 -10.11
CA VAL A 48 -1.71 -13.31 -10.45
C VAL A 48 -2.04 -12.54 -9.19
N MET A 49 -1.86 -11.24 -9.27
CA MET A 49 -2.21 -10.29 -8.23
C MET A 49 -3.42 -9.47 -8.68
N GLU A 50 -4.45 -9.41 -7.84
CA GLU A 50 -5.65 -8.64 -8.11
C GLU A 50 -5.94 -7.65 -7.01
N THR A 51 -6.32 -6.42 -7.40
CA THR A 51 -6.63 -5.33 -6.47
C THR A 51 -8.09 -4.92 -6.60
N PHE A 52 -8.79 -4.97 -5.48
CA PHE A 52 -10.19 -4.56 -5.29
C PHE A 52 -10.20 -3.35 -4.38
N ARG A 53 -10.79 -2.23 -4.81
CA ARG A 53 -10.76 -0.99 -4.02
C ARG A 53 -11.90 -0.05 -4.39
N GLY A 54 -12.33 0.76 -3.42
CA GLY A 54 -13.39 1.73 -3.64
C GLY A 54 -13.45 2.81 -2.58
N MET A 55 -14.27 3.81 -2.85
CA MET A 55 -14.60 4.87 -1.88
C MET A 55 -15.72 4.37 -0.96
N GLY A 56 -15.64 4.73 0.33
CA GLY A 56 -16.61 4.35 1.35
C GLY A 56 -16.04 3.41 2.41
N LEU A 57 -16.92 2.94 3.28
CA LEU A 57 -16.61 1.99 4.35
C LEU A 57 -16.26 0.60 3.78
N VAL A 58 -15.52 -0.18 4.53
CA VAL A 58 -15.15 -1.57 4.14
C VAL A 58 -16.38 -2.38 3.73
N THR A 59 -17.48 -2.28 4.48
CA THR A 59 -18.74 -2.98 4.19
C THR A 59 -19.49 -2.44 2.97
N GLU A 60 -19.25 -1.20 2.58
CA GLU A 60 -19.86 -0.59 1.40
C GLU A 60 -19.09 -0.95 0.13
N VAL A 61 -17.75 -0.93 0.23
CA VAL A 61 -16.85 -1.30 -0.87
C VAL A 61 -16.92 -2.80 -1.15
N PHE A 62 -16.93 -3.61 -0.11
CA PHE A 62 -16.94 -5.08 -0.19
C PHE A 62 -18.30 -5.65 0.28
N ARG A 63 -19.38 -5.33 -0.47
CA ARG A 63 -20.71 -5.93 -0.23
C ARG A 63 -20.70 -7.45 -0.36
N HIS A 64 -19.80 -7.95 -1.19
CA HIS A 64 -19.42 -9.34 -1.32
C HIS A 64 -17.91 -9.42 -1.16
N LEU A 65 -17.43 -10.45 -0.49
CA LEU A 65 -15.99 -10.71 -0.40
C LEU A 65 -15.41 -10.86 -1.80
N PRO A 66 -14.19 -10.38 -2.05
CA PRO A 66 -13.53 -10.64 -3.32
C PRO A 66 -13.44 -12.14 -3.58
N GLU A 67 -13.97 -12.58 -4.72
CA GLU A 67 -13.91 -13.99 -5.16
C GLU A 67 -12.53 -14.28 -5.76
N LYS A 68 -11.51 -14.21 -4.90
CA LYS A 68 -10.13 -14.47 -5.28
C LYS A 68 -9.47 -15.33 -4.21
N ASP A 69 -9.19 -16.58 -4.57
CA ASP A 69 -8.33 -17.42 -3.76
C ASP A 69 -6.89 -16.91 -3.81
N GLY A 70 -6.22 -16.95 -2.68
CA GLY A 70 -4.84 -16.48 -2.62
C GLY A 70 -4.20 -16.71 -1.27
N HIS A 71 -2.88 -16.68 -1.26
CA HIS A 71 -2.06 -16.93 -0.08
C HIS A 71 -1.54 -15.64 0.56
N ILE A 72 -1.49 -14.56 -0.19
CA ILE A 72 -1.01 -13.27 0.27
C ILE A 72 -2.11 -12.24 0.09
N GLY A 73 -2.42 -11.52 1.15
CA GLY A 73 -3.34 -10.40 1.13
C GLY A 73 -2.73 -9.17 1.79
N ILE A 74 -2.91 -8.00 1.18
CA ILE A 74 -2.64 -6.72 1.82
C ILE A 74 -3.88 -5.82 1.72
N GLY A 75 -4.12 -5.05 2.77
CA GLY A 75 -5.29 -4.20 2.86
C GLY A 75 -4.99 -2.80 3.39
N HIS A 76 -5.86 -1.87 3.04
CA HIS A 76 -5.77 -0.47 3.45
C HIS A 76 -7.14 0.11 3.73
N VAL A 77 -7.25 0.89 4.82
CA VAL A 77 -8.34 1.82 5.06
C VAL A 77 -7.78 3.23 5.18
N ARG A 78 -8.41 4.19 4.50
CA ARG A 78 -7.91 5.55 4.40
C ARG A 78 -8.70 6.51 5.28
N TYR A 79 -7.95 7.38 5.96
CA TYR A 79 -8.44 8.62 6.54
C TYR A 79 -7.78 9.79 5.81
N SER A 80 -8.58 10.79 5.41
CA SER A 80 -8.09 11.93 4.61
C SER A 80 -7.35 12.94 5.49
N THR A 81 -6.03 12.92 5.45
CA THR A 81 -5.20 13.99 6.02
C THR A 81 -4.44 14.76 4.96
N THR A 82 -4.01 14.08 3.91
CA THR A 82 -3.28 14.66 2.77
C THR A 82 -3.73 14.04 1.46
N GLY A 83 -3.88 14.88 0.42
CA GLY A 83 -4.31 14.46 -0.91
C GLY A 83 -5.84 14.50 -1.09
N SER A 84 -6.27 14.62 -2.34
CA SER A 84 -7.69 14.69 -2.70
C SER A 84 -8.40 13.36 -2.41
N SER A 85 -9.66 13.45 -1.97
CA SER A 85 -10.57 12.31 -1.83
C SER A 85 -11.10 11.89 -3.21
N ILE A 86 -10.26 11.17 -3.96
CA ILE A 86 -10.57 10.70 -5.31
C ILE A 86 -10.25 9.20 -5.44
N PRO A 87 -10.98 8.46 -6.30
CA PRO A 87 -10.77 7.02 -6.49
C PRO A 87 -9.34 6.62 -6.84
N ALA A 88 -8.60 7.48 -7.57
CA ALA A 88 -7.21 7.22 -7.93
C ALA A 88 -6.29 7.08 -6.71
N ASN A 89 -6.63 7.73 -5.59
CA ASN A 89 -5.85 7.74 -4.36
C ASN A 89 -6.17 6.57 -3.40
N VAL A 90 -7.07 5.68 -3.78
CA VAL A 90 -7.39 4.49 -2.97
C VAL A 90 -6.25 3.49 -3.05
N GLN A 91 -5.83 2.99 -1.90
CA GLN A 91 -4.77 1.99 -1.78
C GLN A 91 -5.37 0.60 -1.49
N PRO A 92 -4.62 -0.51 -1.72
CA PRO A 92 -3.23 -0.57 -2.16
C PRO A 92 -3.02 -0.08 -3.60
N LEU A 93 -1.81 0.42 -3.89
CA LEU A 93 -1.37 0.69 -5.27
C LEU A 93 -0.61 -0.52 -5.80
N GLN A 94 -0.83 -0.84 -7.07
CA GLN A 94 -0.12 -1.90 -7.76
C GLN A 94 0.76 -1.32 -8.86
N ALA A 95 1.92 -1.90 -9.07
CA ALA A 95 2.82 -1.60 -10.17
C ALA A 95 3.49 -2.88 -10.67
N ASP A 96 3.77 -2.88 -11.96
CA ASP A 96 4.58 -3.92 -12.59
C ASP A 96 6.01 -3.41 -12.77
N SER A 97 6.95 -4.30 -12.52
CA SER A 97 8.38 -4.11 -12.77
C SER A 97 8.90 -5.22 -13.67
N ILE A 98 10.18 -5.16 -14.03
CA ILE A 98 10.82 -6.23 -14.80
C ILE A 98 10.84 -7.56 -14.01
N ASP A 99 10.79 -7.49 -12.69
CA ASP A 99 10.84 -8.63 -11.78
C ASP A 99 9.45 -9.17 -11.41
N GLY A 100 8.38 -8.57 -11.95
CA GLY A 100 6.99 -8.95 -11.71
C GLY A 100 6.14 -7.86 -11.07
N SER A 101 4.93 -8.25 -10.67
CA SER A 101 3.97 -7.35 -10.02
C SER A 101 4.27 -7.19 -8.53
N MET A 102 4.07 -5.98 -8.05
CA MET A 102 4.10 -5.65 -6.62
C MET A 102 2.92 -4.76 -6.24
N ALA A 103 2.50 -4.86 -4.98
CA ALA A 103 1.50 -3.95 -4.42
C ALA A 103 1.98 -3.36 -3.09
N LEU A 104 1.50 -2.17 -2.78
CA LEU A 104 1.92 -1.39 -1.61
C LEU A 104 0.73 -0.70 -0.96
N ALA A 105 0.62 -0.86 0.36
CA ALA A 105 -0.22 -0.06 1.24
C ALA A 105 0.67 0.74 2.20
N HIS A 106 0.34 2.02 2.39
CA HIS A 106 1.14 2.98 3.16
C HIS A 106 0.27 3.70 4.19
N ASN A 107 0.70 3.67 5.43
CA ASN A 107 0.21 4.54 6.49
C ASN A 107 1.34 5.47 6.93
N GLY A 108 1.15 6.76 6.79
CA GLY A 108 2.12 7.76 7.19
C GLY A 108 2.20 8.96 6.24
N ASN A 109 3.26 9.73 6.40
CA ASN A 109 3.51 10.91 5.59
C ASN A 109 5.00 11.09 5.34
N LEU A 110 5.37 11.30 4.07
CA LEU A 110 6.74 11.59 3.67
C LEU A 110 6.95 13.10 3.56
N VAL A 111 8.03 13.59 4.15
CA VAL A 111 8.35 15.03 4.14
C VAL A 111 9.11 15.46 2.88
N ASN A 112 9.68 14.51 2.13
CA ASN A 112 10.46 14.80 0.91
C ASN A 112 9.79 14.37 -0.40
N THR A 113 8.50 14.04 -0.37
CA THR A 113 7.70 13.58 -1.52
C THR A 113 7.83 14.50 -2.73
N LYS A 114 7.75 15.83 -2.54
CA LYS A 114 7.81 16.81 -3.64
C LYS A 114 9.12 16.70 -4.43
N ASN A 115 10.25 16.55 -3.72
CA ASN A 115 11.57 16.46 -4.34
C ASN A 115 11.74 15.13 -5.10
N LEU A 116 11.31 14.02 -4.48
CA LEU A 116 11.36 12.69 -5.10
C LEU A 116 10.46 12.63 -6.34
N ARG A 117 9.24 13.14 -6.25
CA ARG A 117 8.29 13.21 -7.39
C ARG A 117 8.87 14.04 -8.54
N ARG A 118 9.46 15.22 -8.25
CA ARG A 118 10.09 16.06 -9.27
C ARG A 118 11.23 15.32 -9.97
N ARG A 119 12.10 14.64 -9.22
CA ARG A 119 13.19 13.84 -9.79
C ARG A 119 12.64 12.75 -10.71
N LEU A 120 11.67 11.98 -10.25
CA LEU A 120 11.05 10.90 -11.03
C LEU A 120 10.38 11.42 -12.32
N LEU A 121 9.74 12.60 -12.28
CA LEU A 121 9.18 13.24 -13.48
C LEU A 121 10.27 13.63 -14.49
N LEU A 122 11.38 14.21 -14.02
CA LEU A 122 12.52 14.55 -14.89
C LEU A 122 13.18 13.31 -15.51
N GLU A 123 13.10 12.18 -14.84
CA GLU A 123 13.57 10.88 -15.30
C GLU A 123 12.53 10.11 -16.14
N GLY A 124 11.42 10.77 -16.53
CA GLY A 124 10.41 10.22 -17.44
C GLY A 124 9.30 9.40 -16.78
N SER A 125 9.20 9.36 -15.44
CA SER A 125 8.05 8.72 -14.78
C SER A 125 6.80 9.58 -14.96
N THR A 126 5.64 8.92 -15.08
CA THR A 126 4.31 9.55 -15.04
C THR A 126 3.63 9.24 -13.73
N PHE A 127 2.69 10.08 -13.29
CA PHE A 127 1.94 9.89 -12.05
C PHE A 127 0.45 9.95 -12.32
N GLN A 128 -0.31 9.06 -11.67
CA GLN A 128 -1.76 8.99 -11.76
C GLN A 128 -2.45 9.51 -10.49
N THR A 129 -1.71 9.55 -9.38
CA THR A 129 -2.22 9.95 -8.07
C THR A 129 -1.43 11.15 -7.52
N SER A 130 -1.97 11.78 -6.49
CA SER A 130 -1.24 12.79 -5.72
C SER A 130 -0.52 12.22 -4.49
N MET A 131 -0.62 10.90 -4.27
CA MET A 131 -0.12 10.23 -3.08
C MET A 131 1.39 10.06 -3.08
N ASP A 132 1.98 10.13 -1.90
CA ASP A 132 3.37 9.75 -1.65
C ASP A 132 3.60 8.24 -1.83
N THR A 133 2.57 7.42 -1.60
CA THR A 133 2.57 5.98 -1.89
C THR A 133 2.97 5.68 -3.34
N GLU A 134 2.51 6.50 -4.31
CA GLU A 134 2.90 6.32 -5.71
C GLU A 134 4.38 6.62 -5.94
N VAL A 135 4.95 7.56 -5.19
CA VAL A 135 6.39 7.82 -5.23
C VAL A 135 7.16 6.61 -4.74
N ILE A 136 6.74 6.01 -3.62
CA ILE A 136 7.39 4.83 -3.04
C ILE A 136 7.37 3.66 -4.02
N ILE A 137 6.20 3.31 -4.57
CA ILE A 137 6.06 2.15 -5.46
C ILE A 137 6.83 2.35 -6.77
N LYS A 138 6.94 3.58 -7.28
CA LYS A 138 7.76 3.88 -8.45
C LYS A 138 9.26 3.80 -8.18
N LEU A 139 9.72 4.17 -6.99
CA LEU A 139 11.11 3.97 -6.58
C LEU A 139 11.42 2.47 -6.52
N LEU A 140 10.55 1.67 -5.89
CA LEU A 140 10.69 0.22 -5.85
C LEU A 140 10.74 -0.40 -7.25
N ALA A 141 9.79 -0.06 -8.13
CA ALA A 141 9.70 -0.60 -9.48
C ALA A 141 10.89 -0.20 -10.39
N ARG A 142 11.67 0.81 -10.03
CA ARG A 142 12.84 1.31 -10.77
C ARG A 142 14.18 0.84 -10.18
N SER A 143 14.16 0.27 -8.98
CA SER A 143 15.37 -0.26 -8.37
C SER A 143 16.00 -1.32 -9.28
N ARG A 144 17.32 -1.34 -9.30
CA ARG A 144 18.09 -2.34 -10.05
C ARG A 144 18.63 -3.46 -9.17
N GLU A 145 18.30 -3.39 -7.88
CA GLU A 145 18.64 -4.46 -6.96
C GLU A 145 17.87 -5.73 -7.31
N LYS A 146 18.56 -6.88 -7.25
CA LYS A 146 17.98 -8.17 -7.64
C LYS A 146 16.99 -8.74 -6.60
N ARG A 147 17.17 -8.39 -5.35
CA ARG A 147 16.34 -8.89 -4.25
C ARG A 147 15.40 -7.78 -3.79
N VAL A 148 14.15 -8.12 -3.60
CA VAL A 148 13.12 -7.16 -3.16
C VAL A 148 13.50 -6.52 -1.82
N GLU A 149 14.13 -7.27 -0.92
CA GLU A 149 14.60 -6.75 0.36
C GLU A 149 15.66 -5.64 0.19
N ASP A 150 16.50 -5.75 -0.82
CA ASP A 150 17.54 -4.76 -1.11
C ASP A 150 16.94 -3.55 -1.85
N GLN A 151 15.94 -3.76 -2.73
CA GLN A 151 15.11 -2.69 -3.31
C GLN A 151 14.43 -1.87 -2.20
N ILE A 152 13.82 -2.54 -1.21
CA ILE A 152 13.19 -1.90 -0.06
C ILE A 152 14.20 -1.08 0.74
N LYS A 153 15.38 -1.61 1.04
CA LYS A 153 16.45 -0.90 1.76
C LYS A 153 16.93 0.34 0.99
N GLU A 154 17.10 0.23 -0.33
CA GLU A 154 17.46 1.36 -1.18
C GLU A 154 16.42 2.47 -1.06
N VAL A 155 15.14 2.14 -1.20
CA VAL A 155 14.05 3.10 -1.10
C VAL A 155 13.95 3.70 0.32
N MET A 156 14.13 2.90 1.38
CA MET A 156 14.19 3.41 2.76
C MET A 156 15.34 4.40 2.96
N GLY A 157 16.44 4.23 2.24
CA GLY A 157 17.56 5.17 2.22
C GLY A 157 17.19 6.54 1.62
N GLU A 158 16.20 6.59 0.73
CA GLU A 158 15.80 7.80 0.02
C GLU A 158 14.61 8.54 0.64
N ILE A 159 13.60 7.80 1.11
CA ILE A 159 12.39 8.39 1.69
C ILE A 159 12.65 8.93 3.10
N ARG A 160 11.97 10.02 3.45
CA ARG A 160 12.05 10.67 4.76
C ARG A 160 10.65 10.93 5.29
N GLY A 161 10.42 10.62 6.56
CA GLY A 161 9.14 10.83 7.25
C GLY A 161 8.80 9.68 8.19
N ALA A 162 7.58 9.70 8.72
CA ALA A 162 7.02 8.63 9.52
C ALA A 162 6.14 7.74 8.63
N TYR A 163 6.43 6.45 8.58
CA TYR A 163 5.68 5.52 7.72
C TYR A 163 5.68 4.08 8.25
N ALA A 164 4.56 3.41 8.01
CA ALA A 164 4.45 1.97 8.04
C ALA A 164 3.96 1.51 6.65
N LEU A 165 4.66 0.56 6.05
CA LEU A 165 4.32 0.01 4.74
C LEU A 165 4.01 -1.47 4.87
N VAL A 166 3.02 -1.91 4.11
CA VAL A 166 2.82 -3.32 3.82
C VAL A 166 2.89 -3.48 2.31
N SER A 167 3.80 -4.31 1.85
CA SER A 167 4.01 -4.57 0.43
C SER A 167 3.99 -6.06 0.17
N CYS A 168 3.58 -6.45 -1.02
CA CYS A 168 3.69 -7.83 -1.46
C CYS A 168 4.14 -7.91 -2.91
N THR A 169 4.80 -9.03 -3.22
CA THR A 169 4.97 -9.57 -4.56
C THR A 169 4.02 -10.76 -4.73
N ASN A 170 4.09 -11.46 -5.86
CA ASN A 170 3.31 -12.68 -6.03
C ASN A 170 3.68 -13.79 -5.03
N HIS A 171 4.86 -13.71 -4.39
CA HIS A 171 5.40 -14.82 -3.60
C HIS A 171 5.77 -14.47 -2.16
N ALA A 172 5.81 -13.18 -1.81
CA ALA A 172 6.29 -12.73 -0.52
C ALA A 172 5.53 -11.51 0.00
N LEU A 173 5.41 -11.43 1.32
CA LEU A 173 4.83 -10.31 2.06
C LEU A 173 5.93 -9.60 2.85
N TYR A 174 5.92 -8.27 2.82
CA TYR A 174 6.91 -7.43 3.47
C TYR A 174 6.22 -6.41 4.38
N GLY A 175 6.66 -6.35 5.62
CA GLY A 175 6.34 -5.27 6.57
C GLY A 175 7.54 -4.33 6.70
N VAL A 176 7.34 -3.03 6.54
CA VAL A 176 8.40 -2.02 6.61
C VAL A 176 7.98 -0.89 7.54
N ARG A 177 8.88 -0.49 8.40
CA ARG A 177 8.66 0.58 9.36
C ARG A 177 9.74 1.64 9.22
N ASP A 178 9.40 2.91 9.49
CA ASP A 178 10.40 3.98 9.47
C ASP A 178 11.53 3.74 10.49
N THR A 179 12.71 4.27 10.18
CA THR A 179 13.94 4.02 10.92
C THR A 179 13.87 4.42 12.40
N TYR A 180 13.03 5.40 12.72
CA TYR A 180 12.87 5.92 14.08
C TYR A 180 11.70 5.29 14.84
N GLY A 181 10.87 4.51 14.15
CA GLY A 181 9.73 3.84 14.76
C GLY A 181 8.60 4.78 15.17
N TYR A 182 8.40 5.86 14.45
CA TYR A 182 7.28 6.78 14.69
C TYR A 182 5.92 6.18 14.30
N ARG A 183 5.91 5.16 13.43
CA ARG A 183 4.71 4.44 13.01
C ARG A 183 4.84 2.94 13.24
#